data_0582cdae0823671964387d65fe6829a5
#
_entry.id   0582cdae0823671964387d65fe6829a5
#
_cell.length_a   1.000
_cell.length_b   1.000
_cell.length_c   1.000
_cell.angle_alpha   90.00
_cell.angle_beta   90.00
_cell.angle_gamma   90.00
#
_symmetry.space_group_name_H-M   'P 1'
#
loop_
_entity.id
_entity.type
_entity.pdbx_description
1 polymer ?
#
loop_
_entity_poly.entity_id
_entity_poly.type
_entity_poly.pdbx_seq_one_letter_code
_entity_poly.pdbx_strand_id
1 'polypeptide(L)'
;MSDPDGGAGRASMLTALALLWLAGVALRLTILAVPPVIPLIHDDLSLNATQIGILTGLPSMLFAIAAVPGSLLIARLGVRAAMIVGLVLNAIGGALRGGLPDIYWLYAMTIVMGAGVAILQVTMPTAVRAWAARNIGFATAVYTNGLLVGEILPVALMLPLVLPLVGAWQWGFAFWSAPVAAIALAVFVSAPKPVAANGAPAARRWWPDWKSALIWRLGLMLGTVNAMYFTSNAFLPDYLASEGARDWISVSLTGLNIGQLPASFLLLAIAGRLELKAWPFVACGLLCALAIAGIVFGSGPVVLAATTLMGFAAAGILVLVLALPPLLATPDDVHRVTAAMFTISYSCAVVVPVVSGLLWDLSGIPALAFLPIALCGIILAVLAPAINHVRRAQG
;
A
#
# COMPACT_ATOMS: atom_id res chain seq x y z
N MET A 1 -40.56 -22.66 15.28
CA MET A 1 -39.42 -22.63 16.22
C MET A 1 -38.33 -21.77 15.56
N SER A 2 -38.33 -20.48 15.87
CA SER A 2 -37.32 -19.52 15.39
C SER A 2 -36.04 -19.74 16.20
N ASP A 3 -34.97 -20.05 15.52
CA ASP A 3 -33.62 -20.31 16.05
C ASP A 3 -33.04 -19.05 16.73
N PRO A 4 -32.98 -18.98 18.09
CA PRO A 4 -32.48 -17.79 18.79
C PRO A 4 -30.96 -17.60 18.61
N ASP A 5 -30.20 -18.63 18.21
CA ASP A 5 -28.74 -18.57 18.02
C ASP A 5 -28.32 -17.99 16.64
N GLY A 6 -29.21 -18.00 15.66
CA GLY A 6 -28.96 -17.45 14.33
C GLY A 6 -28.79 -15.92 14.29
N GLY A 7 -29.47 -15.21 15.21
CA GLY A 7 -29.42 -13.75 15.31
C GLY A 7 -28.13 -13.24 15.94
N ALA A 8 -27.71 -13.83 17.05
CA ALA A 8 -26.49 -13.45 17.76
C ALA A 8 -25.23 -13.76 16.95
N GLY A 9 -25.20 -14.90 16.23
CA GLY A 9 -24.10 -15.26 15.34
C GLY A 9 -23.97 -14.32 14.12
N ARG A 10 -25.10 -13.86 13.55
CA ARG A 10 -25.11 -12.88 12.45
C ARG A 10 -24.62 -11.49 12.90
N ALA A 11 -25.07 -10.99 14.05
CA ALA A 11 -24.62 -9.72 14.60
C ALA A 11 -23.13 -9.73 14.89
N SER A 12 -22.59 -10.81 15.47
CA SER A 12 -21.15 -10.98 15.71
C SER A 12 -20.34 -11.00 14.39
N MET A 13 -20.84 -11.62 13.34
CA MET A 13 -20.20 -11.68 12.03
C MET A 13 -20.17 -10.31 11.34
N LEU A 14 -21.28 -9.57 11.37
CA LEU A 14 -21.35 -8.22 10.82
C LEU A 14 -20.39 -7.26 11.53
N THR A 15 -20.32 -7.34 12.86
CA THR A 15 -19.36 -6.56 13.67
C THR A 15 -17.92 -6.89 13.27
N ALA A 16 -17.58 -8.17 13.14
CA ALA A 16 -16.24 -8.59 12.70
C ALA A 16 -15.87 -8.03 11.32
N LEU A 17 -16.79 -8.13 10.35
CA LEU A 17 -16.59 -7.59 9.00
C LEU A 17 -16.45 -6.07 8.99
N ALA A 18 -17.27 -5.36 9.77
CA ALA A 18 -17.18 -3.90 9.91
C ALA A 18 -15.81 -3.47 10.50
N LEU A 19 -15.36 -4.15 11.57
CA LEU A 19 -14.06 -3.87 12.17
C LEU A 19 -12.90 -4.19 11.20
N LEU A 20 -13.00 -5.27 10.43
CA LEU A 20 -12.01 -5.59 9.40
C LEU A 20 -11.99 -4.54 8.28
N TRP A 21 -13.15 -4.06 7.84
CA TRP A 21 -13.24 -2.99 6.86
C TRP A 21 -12.63 -1.68 7.38
N LEU A 22 -13.00 -1.26 8.59
CA LEU A 22 -12.46 -0.07 9.24
C LEU A 22 -10.95 -0.15 9.45
N ALA A 23 -10.44 -1.30 9.90
CA ALA A 23 -9.00 -1.54 10.03
C ALA A 23 -8.29 -1.50 8.65
N GLY A 24 -8.97 -1.98 7.60
CA GLY A 24 -8.53 -1.82 6.22
C GLY A 24 -8.36 -0.35 5.82
N VAL A 25 -9.36 0.49 6.10
CA VAL A 25 -9.29 1.95 5.89
C VAL A 25 -8.09 2.54 6.64
N ALA A 26 -7.91 2.19 7.92
CA ALA A 26 -6.83 2.71 8.75
C ALA A 26 -5.42 2.37 8.24
N LEU A 27 -5.26 1.29 7.45
CA LEU A 27 -3.97 0.90 6.86
C LEU A 27 -3.39 1.95 5.90
N ARG A 28 -4.22 2.75 5.25
CA ARG A 28 -3.78 3.69 4.20
C ARG A 28 -4.09 5.15 4.51
N LEU A 29 -5.08 5.39 5.34
CA LEU A 29 -5.64 6.73 5.59
C LEU A 29 -4.55 7.77 5.96
N THR A 30 -3.68 7.42 6.90
CA THR A 30 -2.61 8.30 7.39
C THR A 30 -1.41 8.39 6.44
N ILE A 31 -1.13 7.32 5.67
CA ILE A 31 -0.05 7.30 4.70
C ILE A 31 -0.40 8.23 3.53
N LEU A 32 -1.59 8.06 2.97
CA LEU A 32 -2.04 8.81 1.80
C LEU A 32 -2.53 10.24 2.13
N ALA A 33 -2.52 10.62 3.41
CA ALA A 33 -2.71 12.02 3.81
C ALA A 33 -1.51 12.91 3.47
N VAL A 34 -0.31 12.34 3.25
CA VAL A 34 0.92 13.11 2.94
C VAL A 34 0.95 13.62 1.51
N PRO A 35 0.74 12.79 0.46
CA PRO A 35 0.92 13.19 -0.92
C PRO A 35 0.28 14.53 -1.31
N PRO A 36 -1.00 14.82 -0.99
CA PRO A 36 -1.62 16.08 -1.43
C PRO A 36 -0.94 17.33 -0.86
N VAL A 37 -0.32 17.23 0.30
CA VAL A 37 0.29 18.37 1.01
C VAL A 37 1.81 18.41 0.92
N ILE A 38 2.43 17.53 0.12
CA ILE A 38 3.89 17.53 -0.11
C ILE A 38 4.39 18.91 -0.52
N PRO A 39 3.79 19.64 -1.48
CA PRO A 39 4.27 20.98 -1.83
C PRO A 39 4.25 21.98 -0.67
N LEU A 40 3.26 21.88 0.23
CA LEU A 40 3.16 22.73 1.40
C LEU A 40 4.23 22.37 2.44
N ILE A 41 4.52 21.07 2.61
CA ILE A 41 5.59 20.61 3.51
C ILE A 41 6.95 20.99 2.94
N HIS A 42 7.13 20.88 1.61
CA HIS A 42 8.34 21.28 0.90
C HIS A 42 8.64 22.78 1.15
N ASP A 43 7.65 23.65 0.91
CA ASP A 43 7.76 25.10 1.09
C ASP A 43 8.03 25.48 2.57
N ASP A 44 7.30 24.85 3.51
CA ASP A 44 7.32 25.19 4.94
C ASP A 44 8.61 24.71 5.66
N LEU A 45 9.09 23.51 5.33
CA LEU A 45 10.29 22.91 5.92
C LEU A 45 11.53 23.02 5.02
N SER A 46 11.45 23.68 3.87
CA SER A 46 12.54 23.83 2.89
C SER A 46 13.19 22.48 2.54
N LEU A 47 12.37 21.46 2.30
CA LEU A 47 12.85 20.11 2.00
C LEU A 47 13.40 20.05 0.56
N ASN A 48 14.39 19.20 0.34
CA ASN A 48 14.76 18.79 -1.02
C ASN A 48 13.97 17.55 -1.46
N ALA A 49 14.02 17.23 -2.76
CA ALA A 49 13.27 16.11 -3.33
C ALA A 49 13.74 14.75 -2.78
N THR A 50 15.03 14.61 -2.45
CA THR A 50 15.55 13.41 -1.78
C THR A 50 14.90 13.19 -0.42
N GLN A 51 14.74 14.27 0.36
CA GLN A 51 14.10 14.23 1.68
C GLN A 51 12.61 13.85 1.58
N ILE A 52 11.93 14.30 0.53
CA ILE A 52 10.55 13.87 0.21
C ILE A 52 10.52 12.39 -0.14
N GLY A 53 11.47 11.91 -0.95
CA GLY A 53 11.61 10.49 -1.27
C GLY A 53 11.83 9.63 -0.02
N ILE A 54 12.64 10.09 0.93
CA ILE A 54 12.85 9.42 2.22
C ILE A 54 11.54 9.40 3.00
N LEU A 55 10.87 10.55 3.17
CA LEU A 55 9.61 10.67 3.92
C LEU A 55 8.55 9.67 3.44
N THR A 56 8.39 9.56 2.13
CA THR A 56 7.39 8.68 1.51
C THR A 56 7.82 7.22 1.47
N GLY A 57 9.13 6.96 1.51
CA GLY A 57 9.71 5.61 1.58
C GLY A 57 9.69 4.99 2.99
N LEU A 58 9.69 5.80 4.06
CA LEU A 58 9.75 5.31 5.45
C LEU A 58 8.67 4.27 5.80
N PRO A 59 7.37 4.44 5.47
CA PRO A 59 6.37 3.42 5.76
C PRO A 59 6.66 2.09 5.04
N SER A 60 7.13 2.15 3.79
CA SER A 60 7.48 0.97 3.01
C SER A 60 8.67 0.22 3.59
N MET A 61 9.66 0.93 4.13
CA MET A 61 10.79 0.35 4.84
C MET A 61 10.31 -0.47 6.05
N LEU A 62 9.37 0.07 6.80
CA LEU A 62 8.83 -0.61 7.97
C LEU A 62 8.01 -1.85 7.57
N PHE A 63 7.30 -1.84 6.44
CA PHE A 63 6.65 -3.04 5.92
C PHE A 63 7.64 -4.14 5.55
N ALA A 64 8.81 -3.78 4.99
CA ALA A 64 9.86 -4.74 4.68
C ALA A 64 10.43 -5.41 5.95
N ILE A 65 10.52 -4.68 7.05
CA ILE A 65 11.16 -5.13 8.31
C ILE A 65 10.15 -5.81 9.25
N ALA A 66 8.88 -5.37 9.24
CA ALA A 66 7.90 -5.70 10.29
C ALA A 66 7.36 -7.13 10.24
N ALA A 67 7.62 -7.90 9.20
CA ALA A 67 7.05 -9.24 9.06
C ALA A 67 7.37 -10.16 10.26
N VAL A 68 8.62 -10.14 10.74
CA VAL A 68 9.06 -10.96 11.89
C VAL A 68 8.62 -10.37 13.23
N PRO A 69 8.91 -9.08 13.57
CA PRO A 69 8.46 -8.48 14.82
C PRO A 69 6.93 -8.49 14.97
N GLY A 70 6.19 -8.23 13.90
CA GLY A 70 4.74 -8.24 13.91
C GLY A 70 4.16 -9.62 14.20
N SER A 71 4.71 -10.68 13.63
CA SER A 71 4.28 -12.05 13.91
C SER A 71 4.55 -12.46 15.37
N LEU A 72 5.69 -12.04 15.95
CA LEU A 72 6.02 -12.26 17.36
C LEU A 72 5.05 -11.51 18.27
N LEU A 73 4.67 -10.28 17.91
CA LEU A 73 3.68 -9.50 18.67
C LEU A 73 2.32 -10.20 18.68
N ILE A 74 1.87 -10.71 17.52
CA ILE A 74 0.62 -11.46 17.41
C ILE A 74 0.68 -12.75 18.25
N ALA A 75 1.80 -13.46 18.22
CA ALA A 75 1.98 -14.70 18.99
C ALA A 75 1.94 -14.46 20.50
N ARG A 76 2.45 -13.31 20.98
CA ARG A 76 2.49 -12.98 22.41
C ARG A 76 1.22 -12.34 22.94
N LEU A 77 0.64 -11.40 22.20
CA LEU A 77 -0.48 -10.57 22.65
C LEU A 77 -1.83 -11.01 22.09
N GLY A 78 -1.81 -11.85 21.05
CA GLY A 78 -3.01 -12.21 20.29
C GLY A 78 -3.42 -11.14 19.27
N VAL A 79 -4.28 -11.52 18.34
CA VAL A 79 -4.72 -10.71 17.20
C VAL A 79 -5.34 -9.37 17.58
N ARG A 80 -6.26 -9.40 18.58
CA ARG A 80 -6.98 -8.20 19.05
C ARG A 80 -6.03 -7.15 19.61
N ALA A 81 -5.14 -7.55 20.54
CA ALA A 81 -4.19 -6.63 21.17
C ALA A 81 -3.16 -6.12 20.15
N ALA A 82 -2.65 -6.97 19.27
CA ALA A 82 -1.75 -6.55 18.20
C ALA A 82 -2.40 -5.50 17.28
N MET A 83 -3.68 -5.69 16.91
CA MET A 83 -4.43 -4.73 16.10
C MET A 83 -4.60 -3.38 16.84
N ILE A 84 -4.94 -3.40 18.13
CA ILE A 84 -5.07 -2.17 18.94
C ILE A 84 -3.73 -1.43 19.02
N VAL A 85 -2.63 -2.13 19.31
CA VAL A 85 -1.28 -1.54 19.34
C VAL A 85 -0.95 -0.90 18.00
N GLY A 86 -1.19 -1.60 16.88
CA GLY A 86 -0.97 -1.06 15.55
C GLY A 86 -1.80 0.19 15.26
N LEU A 87 -3.10 0.19 15.59
CA LEU A 87 -3.99 1.34 15.41
C LEU A 87 -3.58 2.53 16.29
N VAL A 88 -3.21 2.30 17.54
CA VAL A 88 -2.79 3.35 18.48
C VAL A 88 -1.48 4.00 18.02
N LEU A 89 -0.47 3.20 17.64
CA LEU A 89 0.78 3.73 17.09
C LEU A 89 0.54 4.52 15.80
N ASN A 90 -0.32 4.01 14.91
CA ASN A 90 -0.71 4.69 13.68
C ASN A 90 -1.39 6.04 13.99
N ALA A 91 -2.35 6.07 14.91
CA ALA A 91 -3.06 7.30 15.28
C ALA A 91 -2.15 8.33 15.95
N ILE A 92 -1.34 7.91 16.92
CA ILE A 92 -0.43 8.80 17.66
C ILE A 92 0.65 9.33 16.72
N GLY A 93 1.38 8.45 16.03
CA GLY A 93 2.42 8.85 15.09
C GLY A 93 1.86 9.73 13.98
N GLY A 94 0.70 9.38 13.42
CA GLY A 94 0.01 10.16 12.40
C GLY A 94 -0.35 11.58 12.87
N ALA A 95 -0.96 11.71 14.04
CA ALA A 95 -1.39 12.99 14.59
C ALA A 95 -0.21 13.90 14.96
N LEU A 96 0.85 13.32 15.54
CA LEU A 96 2.01 14.09 16.03
C LEU A 96 2.99 14.47 14.92
N ARG A 97 2.83 14.00 13.67
CA ARG A 97 3.73 14.37 12.55
C ARG A 97 3.87 15.87 12.35
N GLY A 98 2.80 16.63 12.55
CA GLY A 98 2.80 18.09 12.45
C GLY A 98 3.13 18.81 13.77
N GLY A 99 3.57 18.12 14.82
CA GLY A 99 3.73 18.70 16.16
C GLY A 99 4.91 19.68 16.28
N LEU A 100 5.95 19.52 15.49
CA LEU A 100 7.10 20.44 15.44
C LEU A 100 7.45 20.75 13.97
N PRO A 101 7.91 21.98 13.66
CA PRO A 101 8.34 22.37 12.32
C PRO A 101 9.77 21.91 12.04
N ASP A 102 10.00 20.60 12.12
CA ASP A 102 11.30 19.96 11.98
C ASP A 102 11.19 18.64 11.20
N ILE A 103 12.10 18.43 10.23
CA ILE A 103 12.10 17.26 9.37
C ILE A 103 12.37 15.97 10.14
N TYR A 104 13.28 15.99 11.13
CA TYR A 104 13.62 14.81 11.90
C TYR A 104 12.46 14.38 12.79
N TRP A 105 11.70 15.37 13.32
CA TRP A 105 10.45 15.09 14.02
C TRP A 105 9.41 14.46 13.09
N LEU A 106 9.22 15.02 11.89
CA LEU A 106 8.32 14.48 10.89
C LEU A 106 8.69 13.02 10.53
N TYR A 107 9.98 12.74 10.33
CA TYR A 107 10.47 11.38 10.09
C TYR A 107 10.23 10.45 11.29
N ALA A 108 10.58 10.89 12.50
CA ALA A 108 10.41 10.08 13.71
C ALA A 108 8.94 9.68 13.91
N MET A 109 8.02 10.63 13.76
CA MET A 109 6.59 10.36 13.89
C MET A 109 6.04 9.55 12.71
N THR A 110 6.60 9.69 11.53
CA THR A 110 6.30 8.82 10.38
C THR A 110 6.77 7.38 10.63
N ILE A 111 7.90 7.18 11.29
CA ILE A 111 8.37 5.85 11.71
C ILE A 111 7.41 5.24 12.74
N VAL A 112 6.97 6.01 13.76
CA VAL A 112 6.00 5.54 14.76
C VAL A 112 4.68 5.13 14.09
N MET A 113 4.14 6.00 13.23
CA MET A 113 2.94 5.72 12.45
C MET A 113 3.11 4.48 11.56
N GLY A 114 4.20 4.42 10.80
CA GLY A 114 4.50 3.33 9.89
C GLY A 114 4.71 1.99 10.60
N ALA A 115 5.31 1.99 11.80
CA ALA A 115 5.40 0.79 12.64
C ALA A 115 4.00 0.30 13.04
N GLY A 116 3.09 1.21 13.38
CA GLY A 116 1.69 0.87 13.63
C GLY A 116 1.01 0.24 12.43
N VAL A 117 1.15 0.84 11.24
CA VAL A 117 0.58 0.31 10.01
C VAL A 117 1.22 -1.03 9.62
N ALA A 118 2.53 -1.19 9.81
CA ALA A 118 3.23 -2.44 9.52
C ALA A 118 2.75 -3.60 10.43
N ILE A 119 2.48 -3.34 11.71
CA ILE A 119 1.84 -4.29 12.63
C ILE A 119 0.43 -4.65 12.12
N LEU A 120 -0.36 -3.67 11.72
CA LEU A 120 -1.70 -3.91 11.16
C LEU A 120 -1.64 -4.77 9.90
N GLN A 121 -0.72 -4.49 8.99
CA GLN A 121 -0.55 -5.22 7.73
C GLN A 121 -0.37 -6.72 7.95
N VAL A 122 0.46 -7.13 8.92
CA VAL A 122 0.66 -8.54 9.24
C VAL A 122 -0.46 -9.14 10.10
N THR A 123 -1.21 -8.28 10.83
CA THR A 123 -2.31 -8.71 11.69
C THR A 123 -3.58 -9.01 10.88
N MET A 124 -3.84 -8.30 9.78
CA MET A 124 -5.09 -8.42 9.02
C MET A 124 -5.40 -9.83 8.52
N PRO A 125 -4.50 -10.58 7.86
CA PRO A 125 -4.81 -11.96 7.44
C PRO A 125 -5.12 -12.88 8.63
N THR A 126 -4.44 -12.67 9.75
CA THR A 126 -4.68 -13.45 10.99
C THR A 126 -6.02 -13.10 11.62
N ALA A 127 -6.41 -11.81 11.60
CA ALA A 127 -7.72 -11.34 12.07
C ALA A 127 -8.86 -11.91 11.21
N VAL A 128 -8.71 -11.94 9.89
CA VAL A 128 -9.67 -12.57 8.98
C VAL A 128 -9.89 -14.03 9.35
N ARG A 129 -8.82 -14.79 9.57
CA ARG A 129 -8.91 -16.21 9.98
C ARG A 129 -9.55 -16.37 11.35
N ALA A 130 -9.24 -15.49 12.29
CA ALA A 130 -9.74 -15.58 13.67
C ALA A 130 -11.22 -15.17 13.80
N TRP A 131 -11.67 -14.13 13.05
CA TRP A 131 -12.99 -13.52 13.22
C TRP A 131 -14.01 -13.93 12.16
N ALA A 132 -13.54 -14.37 10.99
CA ALA A 132 -14.38 -14.71 9.84
C ALA A 132 -13.99 -16.04 9.18
N ALA A 133 -13.63 -17.07 9.98
CA ALA A 133 -13.10 -18.35 9.51
C ALA A 133 -14.00 -19.05 8.47
N ARG A 134 -15.33 -18.88 8.55
CA ARG A 134 -16.30 -19.48 7.62
C ARG A 134 -16.31 -18.83 6.22
N ASN A 135 -15.84 -17.56 6.11
CA ASN A 135 -15.93 -16.75 4.88
C ASN A 135 -14.65 -15.96 4.64
N ILE A 136 -13.48 -16.63 4.70
CA ILE A 136 -12.15 -16.00 4.61
C ILE A 136 -12.02 -15.14 3.34
N GLY A 137 -12.42 -15.65 2.18
CA GLY A 137 -12.34 -14.93 0.91
C GLY A 137 -13.16 -13.65 0.92
N PHE A 138 -14.42 -13.70 1.40
CA PHE A 138 -15.27 -12.53 1.50
C PHE A 138 -14.72 -11.49 2.51
N ALA A 139 -14.28 -11.92 3.68
CA ALA A 139 -13.71 -11.03 4.68
C ALA A 139 -12.40 -10.39 4.21
N THR A 140 -11.59 -11.12 3.42
CA THR A 140 -10.40 -10.57 2.75
C THR A 140 -10.80 -9.48 1.76
N ALA A 141 -11.80 -9.73 0.92
CA ALA A 141 -12.29 -8.71 -0.02
C ALA A 141 -12.85 -7.48 0.72
N VAL A 142 -13.53 -7.67 1.85
CA VAL A 142 -14.06 -6.58 2.67
C VAL A 142 -12.94 -5.67 3.20
N TYR A 143 -11.90 -6.22 3.82
CA TYR A 143 -10.83 -5.36 4.33
C TYR A 143 -10.00 -4.74 3.21
N THR A 144 -9.81 -5.45 2.08
CA THR A 144 -9.12 -4.89 0.91
C THR A 144 -9.91 -3.73 0.29
N ASN A 145 -11.24 -3.82 0.24
CA ASN A 145 -12.08 -2.69 -0.14
C ASN A 145 -11.91 -1.51 0.84
N GLY A 146 -11.86 -1.77 2.15
CA GLY A 146 -11.55 -0.74 3.14
C GLY A 146 -10.20 -0.07 2.87
N LEU A 147 -9.17 -0.85 2.52
CA LEU A 147 -7.85 -0.33 2.18
C LEU A 147 -7.92 0.63 0.98
N LEU A 148 -8.63 0.27 -0.10
CA LEU A 148 -8.82 1.15 -1.26
C LEU A 148 -9.56 2.45 -0.90
N VAL A 149 -10.58 2.37 -0.04
CA VAL A 149 -11.28 3.57 0.46
C VAL A 149 -10.32 4.44 1.28
N GLY A 150 -9.47 3.83 2.12
CA GLY A 150 -8.43 4.52 2.89
C GLY A 150 -7.35 5.18 2.01
N GLU A 151 -7.12 4.69 0.80
CA GLU A 151 -6.23 5.32 -0.19
C GLU A 151 -6.88 6.53 -0.86
N ILE A 152 -8.16 6.44 -1.22
CA ILE A 152 -8.88 7.47 -1.98
C ILE A 152 -9.25 8.67 -1.10
N LEU A 153 -9.78 8.44 0.10
CA LEU A 153 -10.35 9.51 0.94
C LEU A 153 -9.35 10.66 1.21
N PRO A 154 -8.13 10.42 1.71
CA PRO A 154 -7.22 11.52 2.03
C PRO A 154 -6.73 12.25 0.78
N VAL A 155 -6.45 11.56 -0.32
CA VAL A 155 -5.97 12.22 -1.56
C VAL A 155 -7.07 13.05 -2.22
N ALA A 156 -8.32 12.61 -2.14
CA ALA A 156 -9.45 13.32 -2.72
C ALA A 156 -9.91 14.52 -1.88
N LEU A 157 -9.85 14.40 -0.55
CA LEU A 157 -10.50 15.36 0.36
C LEU A 157 -9.51 16.27 1.10
N MET A 158 -8.21 15.99 1.10
CA MET A 158 -7.22 16.77 1.86
C MET A 158 -7.21 18.23 1.44
N LEU A 159 -7.01 18.50 0.15
CA LEU A 159 -6.92 19.89 -0.36
C LEU A 159 -8.29 20.57 -0.45
N PRO A 160 -9.36 19.96 -1.01
CA PRO A 160 -10.62 20.69 -1.21
C PRO A 160 -11.48 20.80 0.06
N LEU A 161 -11.32 19.94 1.04
CA LEU A 161 -12.19 19.90 2.21
C LEU A 161 -11.42 20.07 3.52
N VAL A 162 -10.43 19.21 3.79
CA VAL A 162 -9.79 19.16 5.13
C VAL A 162 -8.93 20.39 5.35
N LEU A 163 -8.07 20.74 4.40
CA LEU A 163 -7.15 21.88 4.55
C LEU A 163 -7.89 23.21 4.77
N PRO A 164 -9.00 23.55 4.04
CA PRO A 164 -9.78 24.73 4.33
C PRO A 164 -10.45 24.74 5.72
N LEU A 165 -10.78 23.56 6.26
CA LEU A 165 -11.41 23.44 7.58
C LEU A 165 -10.41 23.62 8.73
N VAL A 166 -9.18 23.09 8.57
CA VAL A 166 -8.21 23.05 9.66
C VAL A 166 -7.11 24.13 9.53
N GLY A 167 -6.99 24.78 8.38
CA GLY A 167 -6.13 25.93 8.12
C GLY A 167 -4.65 25.60 7.85
N ALA A 168 -4.14 24.41 8.25
CA ALA A 168 -2.74 24.04 8.08
C ALA A 168 -2.58 22.53 7.86
N TRP A 169 -1.54 22.13 7.10
CA TRP A 169 -1.28 20.73 6.80
C TRP A 169 -1.00 19.88 8.06
N GLN A 170 -0.38 20.48 9.07
CA GLN A 170 -0.11 19.85 10.37
C GLN A 170 -1.39 19.33 11.03
N TRP A 171 -2.44 20.16 11.07
CA TRP A 171 -3.76 19.79 11.58
C TRP A 171 -4.48 18.83 10.66
N GLY A 172 -4.19 18.85 9.36
CA GLY A 172 -4.68 17.86 8.41
C GLY A 172 -4.25 16.43 8.79
N PHE A 173 -3.03 16.25 9.26
CA PHE A 173 -2.57 14.95 9.76
C PHE A 173 -3.29 14.52 11.03
N ALA A 174 -3.52 15.43 11.96
CA ALA A 174 -4.33 15.16 13.16
C ALA A 174 -5.77 14.79 12.79
N PHE A 175 -6.37 15.50 11.83
CA PHE A 175 -7.71 15.21 11.31
C PHE A 175 -7.83 13.78 10.78
N TRP A 176 -6.90 13.34 9.91
CA TRP A 176 -6.91 11.98 9.36
C TRP A 176 -6.52 10.90 10.36
N SER A 177 -5.87 11.26 11.46
CA SER A 177 -5.53 10.34 12.54
C SER A 177 -6.69 10.13 13.52
N ALA A 178 -7.62 11.06 13.64
CA ALA A 178 -8.78 10.94 14.53
C ALA A 178 -9.68 9.75 14.19
N PRO A 179 -10.06 9.48 12.92
CA PRO A 179 -10.75 8.25 12.56
C PRO A 179 -10.01 6.98 12.95
N VAL A 180 -8.66 6.95 12.81
CA VAL A 180 -7.85 5.79 13.21
C VAL A 180 -7.91 5.55 14.71
N ALA A 181 -7.88 6.61 15.53
CA ALA A 181 -8.07 6.51 16.97
C ALA A 181 -9.49 6.02 17.34
N ALA A 182 -10.51 6.49 16.63
CA ALA A 182 -11.89 6.00 16.82
C ALA A 182 -12.01 4.51 16.45
N ILE A 183 -11.34 4.07 15.37
CA ILE A 183 -11.28 2.66 14.99
C ILE A 183 -10.55 1.83 16.06
N ALA A 184 -9.47 2.35 16.65
CA ALA A 184 -8.77 1.68 17.76
C ALA A 184 -9.72 1.45 18.95
N LEU A 185 -10.50 2.47 19.30
CA LEU A 185 -11.51 2.36 20.36
C LEU A 185 -12.61 1.36 19.98
N ALA A 186 -13.11 1.38 18.75
CA ALA A 186 -14.12 0.44 18.28
C ALA A 186 -13.61 -1.02 18.35
N VAL A 187 -12.37 -1.27 17.96
CA VAL A 187 -11.73 -2.60 18.08
C VAL A 187 -11.57 -2.96 19.57
N PHE A 188 -11.17 -2.01 20.40
CA PHE A 188 -11.03 -2.23 21.85
C PHE A 188 -12.35 -2.62 22.51
N VAL A 189 -13.47 -2.01 22.12
CA VAL A 189 -14.78 -2.28 22.73
C VAL A 189 -15.43 -3.53 22.12
N SER A 190 -15.42 -3.65 20.79
CA SER A 190 -16.33 -4.54 20.06
C SER A 190 -15.66 -5.76 19.42
N ALA A 191 -14.31 -5.84 19.39
CA ALA A 191 -13.66 -6.98 18.74
C ALA A 191 -13.92 -8.30 19.49
N PRO A 192 -14.11 -9.41 18.75
CA PRO A 192 -14.29 -10.73 19.33
C PRO A 192 -13.16 -11.07 20.32
N LYS A 193 -13.53 -11.68 21.45
CA LYS A 193 -12.55 -12.14 22.44
C LYS A 193 -11.64 -13.21 21.81
N PRO A 194 -10.37 -13.30 22.23
CA PRO A 194 -9.46 -14.29 21.70
C PRO A 194 -10.01 -15.70 21.95
N VAL A 195 -10.23 -16.46 20.88
CA VAL A 195 -10.30 -17.92 20.99
C VAL A 195 -8.84 -18.36 21.13
N ALA A 196 -8.55 -19.15 22.18
CA ALA A 196 -7.22 -19.69 22.39
C ALA A 196 -6.75 -20.38 21.09
N ALA A 197 -5.72 -19.84 20.45
CA ALA A 197 -5.15 -20.42 19.27
C ALA A 197 -4.44 -21.72 19.69
N ASN A 198 -5.06 -22.85 19.43
CA ASN A 198 -4.35 -24.12 19.43
C ASN A 198 -3.28 -23.98 18.36
N GLY A 199 -2.01 -23.97 18.79
CA GLY A 199 -0.87 -23.61 17.98
C GLY A 199 -0.84 -24.37 16.66
N ALA A 200 -0.91 -23.62 15.57
CA ALA A 200 -0.48 -24.14 14.28
C ALA A 200 1.01 -24.49 14.42
N PRO A 201 1.45 -25.69 13.98
CA PRO A 201 2.85 -26.06 14.07
C PRO A 201 3.68 -24.99 13.34
N ALA A 202 4.69 -24.45 14.04
CA ALA A 202 5.62 -23.51 13.46
C ALA A 202 6.20 -24.13 12.18
N ALA A 203 6.09 -23.43 11.06
CA ALA A 203 6.60 -23.90 9.79
C ALA A 203 8.08 -24.35 9.96
N ARG A 204 8.39 -25.61 9.64
CA ARG A 204 9.71 -26.22 9.84
C ARG A 204 10.87 -25.45 9.19
N ARG A 205 10.57 -24.66 8.14
CA ARG A 205 11.53 -23.78 7.44
C ARG A 205 10.84 -22.45 7.19
N TRP A 206 11.26 -21.40 7.90
CA TRP A 206 10.70 -20.04 7.78
C TRP A 206 11.61 -19.10 6.96
N TRP A 207 12.91 -19.40 6.86
CA TRP A 207 13.87 -18.55 6.14
C TRP A 207 13.77 -18.77 4.62
N PRO A 208 13.62 -17.69 3.82
CA PRO A 208 13.54 -17.79 2.37
C PRO A 208 14.85 -18.33 1.75
N ASP A 209 14.73 -19.01 0.62
CA ASP A 209 15.87 -19.37 -0.21
C ASP A 209 16.25 -18.23 -1.14
N TRP A 210 17.08 -17.32 -0.66
CA TRP A 210 17.55 -16.15 -1.40
C TRP A 210 18.35 -16.47 -2.67
N LYS A 211 18.75 -17.72 -2.89
CA LYS A 211 19.40 -18.17 -4.14
C LYS A 211 18.37 -18.50 -5.23
N SER A 212 17.10 -18.62 -4.89
CA SER A 212 16.05 -18.95 -5.83
C SER A 212 15.78 -17.78 -6.79
N ALA A 213 15.97 -18.02 -8.09
CA ALA A 213 15.67 -17.05 -9.14
C ALA A 213 14.16 -16.68 -9.17
N LEU A 214 13.27 -17.60 -8.74
CA LEU A 214 11.84 -17.36 -8.66
C LEU A 214 11.53 -16.23 -7.68
N ILE A 215 12.14 -16.24 -6.49
CA ILE A 215 11.96 -15.22 -5.45
C ILE A 215 12.33 -13.83 -5.98
N TRP A 216 13.49 -13.70 -6.61
CA TRP A 216 13.95 -12.43 -7.17
C TRP A 216 13.05 -11.94 -8.31
N ARG A 217 12.63 -12.84 -9.20
CA ARG A 217 11.71 -12.49 -10.31
C ARG A 217 10.37 -11.97 -9.79
N LEU A 218 9.72 -12.72 -8.92
CA LEU A 218 8.44 -12.30 -8.35
C LEU A 218 8.58 -11.05 -7.47
N GLY A 219 9.65 -11.00 -6.68
CA GLY A 219 9.96 -9.85 -5.82
C GLY A 219 10.20 -8.57 -6.61
N LEU A 220 10.97 -8.62 -7.69
CA LEU A 220 11.20 -7.47 -8.56
C LEU A 220 9.95 -7.10 -9.37
N MET A 221 9.18 -8.07 -9.87
CA MET A 221 7.92 -7.76 -10.55
C MET A 221 6.93 -7.03 -9.63
N LEU A 222 6.76 -7.49 -8.39
CA LEU A 222 5.95 -6.78 -7.40
C LEU A 222 6.61 -5.46 -6.98
N GLY A 223 7.94 -5.45 -6.90
CA GLY A 223 8.74 -4.29 -6.53
C GLY A 223 8.61 -3.13 -7.51
N THR A 224 8.61 -3.41 -8.81
CA THR A 224 8.40 -2.38 -9.84
C THR A 224 7.02 -1.73 -9.70
N VAL A 225 5.98 -2.52 -9.41
CA VAL A 225 4.61 -2.01 -9.24
C VAL A 225 4.51 -1.10 -8.02
N ASN A 226 4.96 -1.59 -6.86
CA ASN A 226 4.90 -0.81 -5.63
C ASN A 226 5.78 0.45 -5.73
N ALA A 227 6.96 0.35 -6.35
CA ALA A 227 7.81 1.49 -6.60
C ALA A 227 7.12 2.53 -7.50
N MET A 228 6.52 2.11 -8.62
CA MET A 228 5.77 3.00 -9.52
C MET A 228 4.63 3.71 -8.77
N TYR A 229 3.83 2.98 -8.00
CA TYR A 229 2.70 3.53 -7.27
C TYR A 229 3.14 4.53 -6.19
N PHE A 230 4.05 4.13 -5.28
CA PHE A 230 4.47 4.98 -4.17
C PHE A 230 5.28 6.20 -4.65
N THR A 231 6.15 6.03 -5.64
CA THR A 231 6.95 7.15 -6.20
C THR A 231 6.05 8.14 -6.95
N SER A 232 5.05 7.66 -7.69
CA SER A 232 4.08 8.56 -8.35
C SER A 232 3.27 9.35 -7.33
N ASN A 233 2.79 8.73 -6.24
CA ASN A 233 2.11 9.46 -5.16
C ASN A 233 3.04 10.49 -4.48
N ALA A 234 4.35 10.21 -4.38
CA ALA A 234 5.32 11.08 -3.76
C ALA A 234 5.65 12.32 -4.59
N PHE A 235 5.94 12.14 -5.88
CA PHE A 235 6.49 13.22 -6.71
C PHE A 235 5.49 13.92 -7.61
N LEU A 236 4.34 13.31 -7.89
CA LEU A 236 3.29 13.95 -8.71
C LEU A 236 2.82 15.30 -8.15
N PRO A 237 2.54 15.46 -6.82
CA PRO A 237 2.10 16.74 -6.28
C PRO A 237 3.12 17.85 -6.44
N ASP A 238 4.38 17.54 -6.11
CA ASP A 238 5.46 18.52 -6.12
C ASP A 238 5.85 18.89 -7.57
N TYR A 239 5.83 17.91 -8.47
CA TYR A 239 6.00 18.12 -9.90
C TYR A 239 4.92 19.05 -10.47
N LEU A 240 3.64 18.79 -10.18
CA LEU A 240 2.54 19.65 -10.63
C LEU A 240 2.63 21.05 -10.03
N ALA A 241 3.10 21.17 -8.78
CA ALA A 241 3.32 22.46 -8.15
C ALA A 241 4.44 23.24 -8.85
N SER A 242 5.55 22.59 -9.22
CA SER A 242 6.67 23.19 -9.95
C SER A 242 6.29 23.64 -11.37
N GLU A 243 5.35 22.95 -12.01
CA GLU A 243 4.79 23.31 -13.33
C GLU A 243 3.65 24.36 -13.22
N GLY A 244 3.35 24.88 -12.03
CA GLY A 244 2.27 25.85 -11.82
C GLY A 244 0.86 25.26 -11.89
N ALA A 245 0.73 23.94 -11.86
CA ALA A 245 -0.53 23.20 -12.05
C ALA A 245 -1.12 22.70 -10.72
N ARG A 246 -1.05 23.50 -9.64
CA ARG A 246 -1.47 23.12 -8.26
C ARG A 246 -2.94 22.66 -8.19
N ASP A 247 -3.82 23.22 -9.02
CA ASP A 247 -5.25 22.86 -9.06
C ASP A 247 -5.49 21.40 -9.51
N TRP A 248 -4.52 20.82 -10.22
CA TRP A 248 -4.60 19.45 -10.72
C TRP A 248 -4.07 18.39 -9.74
N ILE A 249 -3.48 18.77 -8.60
CA ILE A 249 -2.86 17.85 -7.63
C ILE A 249 -3.91 16.87 -7.08
N SER A 250 -4.99 17.39 -6.47
CA SER A 250 -6.01 16.54 -5.85
C SER A 250 -6.71 15.63 -6.85
N VAL A 251 -7.05 16.17 -8.03
CA VAL A 251 -7.76 15.42 -9.07
C VAL A 251 -6.89 14.33 -9.67
N SER A 252 -5.59 14.62 -9.92
CA SER A 252 -4.65 13.65 -10.50
C SER A 252 -4.29 12.54 -9.50
N LEU A 253 -4.07 12.87 -8.22
CA LEU A 253 -3.88 11.86 -7.17
C LEU A 253 -5.13 11.00 -6.98
N THR A 254 -6.30 11.61 -7.01
CA THR A 254 -7.58 10.89 -6.95
C THR A 254 -7.72 9.97 -8.16
N GLY A 255 -7.40 10.44 -9.37
CA GLY A 255 -7.37 9.64 -10.59
C GLY A 255 -6.45 8.43 -10.48
N LEU A 256 -5.21 8.63 -9.97
CA LEU A 256 -4.26 7.55 -9.73
C LEU A 256 -4.84 6.46 -8.81
N ASN A 257 -5.53 6.85 -7.75
CA ASN A 257 -6.06 5.91 -6.77
C ASN A 257 -7.39 5.28 -7.20
N ILE A 258 -8.32 6.06 -7.78
CA ILE A 258 -9.60 5.53 -8.32
C ILE A 258 -9.37 4.63 -9.53
N GLY A 259 -8.36 4.91 -10.36
CA GLY A 259 -8.00 4.09 -11.51
C GLY A 259 -7.71 2.62 -11.16
N GLN A 260 -7.37 2.32 -9.91
CA GLN A 260 -7.18 0.95 -9.43
C GLN A 260 -8.49 0.14 -9.37
N LEU A 261 -9.63 0.79 -9.12
CA LEU A 261 -10.92 0.11 -8.94
C LEU A 261 -11.36 -0.66 -10.20
N PRO A 262 -11.42 -0.04 -11.40
CA PRO A 262 -11.80 -0.76 -12.61
C PRO A 262 -10.90 -1.96 -12.91
N ALA A 263 -9.59 -1.85 -12.68
CA ALA A 263 -8.65 -2.96 -12.86
C ALA A 263 -8.95 -4.11 -11.90
N SER A 264 -9.21 -3.79 -10.63
CA SER A 264 -9.55 -4.80 -9.61
C SER A 264 -10.83 -5.55 -9.97
N PHE A 265 -11.89 -4.84 -10.37
CA PHE A 265 -13.15 -5.47 -10.79
C PHE A 265 -13.00 -6.31 -12.06
N LEU A 266 -12.28 -5.80 -13.07
CA LEU A 266 -12.02 -6.52 -14.30
C LEU A 266 -11.28 -7.83 -14.01
N LEU A 267 -10.26 -7.79 -13.17
CA LEU A 267 -9.46 -8.97 -12.85
C LEU A 267 -10.20 -9.98 -11.97
N LEU A 268 -11.15 -9.59 -11.13
CA LEU A 268 -12.03 -10.55 -10.45
C LEU A 268 -12.72 -11.48 -11.44
N ALA A 269 -13.06 -10.96 -12.63
CA ALA A 269 -13.74 -11.75 -13.67
C ALA A 269 -12.79 -12.59 -14.54
N ILE A 270 -11.55 -12.14 -14.79
CA ILE A 270 -10.69 -12.73 -15.82
C ILE A 270 -9.28 -13.14 -15.35
N ALA A 271 -8.90 -12.92 -14.09
CA ALA A 271 -7.54 -13.17 -13.59
C ALA A 271 -7.06 -14.57 -13.88
N GLY A 272 -7.85 -15.60 -13.60
CA GLY A 272 -7.49 -16.99 -13.86
C GLY A 272 -7.16 -17.34 -15.32
N ARG A 273 -7.56 -16.48 -16.28
CA ARG A 273 -7.19 -16.62 -17.70
C ARG A 273 -5.88 -15.92 -18.05
N LEU A 274 -5.37 -15.04 -17.19
CA LEU A 274 -4.27 -14.12 -17.44
C LEU A 274 -3.02 -14.41 -16.61
N GLU A 275 -3.16 -15.02 -15.43
CA GLU A 275 -2.13 -15.14 -14.39
C GLU A 275 -0.79 -15.71 -14.88
N LEU A 276 -0.84 -16.77 -15.73
CA LEU A 276 0.37 -17.43 -16.24
C LEU A 276 0.78 -16.97 -17.64
N LYS A 277 0.28 -15.82 -18.11
CA LYS A 277 0.64 -15.25 -19.40
C LYS A 277 1.55 -14.05 -19.22
N ALA A 278 2.59 -13.93 -20.02
CA ALA A 278 3.50 -12.79 -19.96
C ALA A 278 2.90 -11.49 -20.51
N TRP A 279 2.06 -11.58 -21.54
CA TRP A 279 1.55 -10.40 -22.25
C TRP A 279 0.79 -9.37 -21.40
N PRO A 280 -0.01 -9.74 -20.34
CA PRO A 280 -0.68 -8.73 -19.53
C PRO A 280 0.32 -7.87 -18.75
N PHE A 281 1.39 -8.47 -18.25
CA PHE A 281 2.44 -7.74 -17.53
C PHE A 281 3.20 -6.80 -18.49
N VAL A 282 3.53 -7.26 -19.70
CA VAL A 282 4.15 -6.43 -20.72
C VAL A 282 3.22 -5.27 -21.09
N ALA A 283 1.95 -5.54 -21.36
CA ALA A 283 0.97 -4.52 -21.71
C ALA A 283 0.84 -3.46 -20.59
N CYS A 284 0.69 -3.89 -19.33
CA CYS A 284 0.61 -2.97 -18.20
C CYS A 284 1.92 -2.19 -18.00
N GLY A 285 3.10 -2.80 -18.19
CA GLY A 285 4.39 -2.10 -18.16
C GLY A 285 4.49 -0.98 -19.21
N LEU A 286 4.04 -1.27 -20.43
CA LEU A 286 3.97 -0.27 -21.51
C LEU A 286 2.93 0.83 -21.24
N LEU A 287 1.77 0.47 -20.67
CA LEU A 287 0.78 1.45 -20.23
C LEU A 287 1.32 2.37 -19.14
N CYS A 288 2.11 1.85 -18.20
CA CYS A 288 2.80 2.68 -17.20
C CYS A 288 3.81 3.63 -17.87
N ALA A 289 4.60 3.18 -18.83
CA ALA A 289 5.53 4.03 -19.56
C ALA A 289 4.78 5.14 -20.35
N LEU A 290 3.67 4.80 -20.99
CA LEU A 290 2.80 5.75 -21.67
C LEU A 290 2.19 6.76 -20.70
N ALA A 291 1.75 6.29 -19.53
CA ALA A 291 1.20 7.16 -18.47
C ALA A 291 2.26 8.15 -17.97
N ILE A 292 3.50 7.73 -17.79
CA ILE A 292 4.60 8.63 -17.40
C ILE A 292 4.85 9.67 -18.49
N ALA A 293 4.85 9.28 -19.76
CA ALA A 293 4.97 10.24 -20.86
C ALA A 293 3.80 11.26 -20.84
N GLY A 294 2.57 10.80 -20.57
CA GLY A 294 1.41 11.68 -20.39
C GLY A 294 1.50 12.61 -19.20
N ILE A 295 2.12 12.19 -18.09
CA ILE A 295 2.37 13.04 -16.92
C ILE A 295 3.42 14.11 -17.24
N VAL A 296 4.53 13.73 -17.87
CA VAL A 296 5.69 14.61 -18.11
C VAL A 296 5.45 15.58 -19.24
N PHE A 297 4.82 15.14 -20.33
CA PHE A 297 4.64 15.95 -21.55
C PHE A 297 3.21 16.48 -21.73
N GLY A 298 2.29 16.05 -20.90
CA GLY A 298 0.89 16.48 -20.94
C GLY A 298 0.58 17.66 -20.02
N SER A 299 -0.65 18.14 -20.09
CA SER A 299 -1.16 19.19 -19.21
C SER A 299 -2.63 18.95 -18.89
N GLY A 300 -3.11 19.44 -17.75
CA GLY A 300 -4.52 19.42 -17.38
C GLY A 300 -5.17 18.03 -17.49
N PRO A 301 -6.22 17.87 -18.33
CA PRO A 301 -6.94 16.60 -18.48
C PRO A 301 -6.07 15.43 -18.95
N VAL A 302 -4.97 15.69 -19.68
CA VAL A 302 -4.05 14.65 -20.13
C VAL A 302 -3.32 14.04 -18.94
N VAL A 303 -2.86 14.86 -17.99
CA VAL A 303 -2.23 14.39 -16.75
C VAL A 303 -3.23 13.56 -15.94
N LEU A 304 -4.48 13.99 -15.79
CA LEU A 304 -5.52 13.23 -15.11
C LEU A 304 -5.74 11.86 -15.78
N ALA A 305 -5.87 11.82 -17.10
CA ALA A 305 -6.03 10.55 -17.83
C ALA A 305 -4.81 9.65 -17.66
N ALA A 306 -3.60 10.21 -17.71
CA ALA A 306 -2.35 9.50 -17.53
C ALA A 306 -2.20 8.91 -16.12
N THR A 307 -2.50 9.69 -15.08
CA THR A 307 -2.46 9.20 -13.69
C THR A 307 -3.50 8.13 -13.41
N THR A 308 -4.71 8.27 -13.97
CA THR A 308 -5.76 7.24 -13.88
C THR A 308 -5.34 5.96 -14.59
N LEU A 309 -4.72 6.06 -15.77
CA LEU A 309 -4.17 4.92 -16.51
C LEU A 309 -3.03 4.25 -15.74
N MET A 310 -2.17 5.02 -15.08
CA MET A 310 -1.11 4.50 -14.22
C MET A 310 -1.70 3.66 -13.07
N GLY A 311 -2.73 4.18 -12.38
CA GLY A 311 -3.41 3.45 -11.32
C GLY A 311 -4.03 2.15 -11.80
N PHE A 312 -4.72 2.19 -12.95
CA PHE A 312 -5.30 1.00 -13.59
C PHE A 312 -4.24 -0.06 -13.89
N ALA A 313 -3.14 0.33 -14.54
CA ALA A 313 -2.07 -0.58 -14.92
C ALA A 313 -1.36 -1.16 -13.67
N ALA A 314 -1.07 -0.33 -12.68
CA ALA A 314 -0.43 -0.76 -11.44
C ALA A 314 -1.28 -1.79 -10.68
N ALA A 315 -2.59 -1.55 -10.51
CA ALA A 315 -3.49 -2.50 -9.87
C ALA A 315 -3.61 -3.81 -10.68
N GLY A 316 -3.62 -3.70 -12.01
CA GLY A 316 -3.62 -4.87 -12.90
C GLY A 316 -2.43 -5.79 -12.66
N ILE A 317 -1.24 -5.21 -12.58
CA ILE A 317 -0.01 -5.97 -12.31
C ILE A 317 -0.03 -6.52 -10.88
N LEU A 318 -0.40 -5.70 -9.89
CA LEU A 318 -0.44 -6.09 -8.47
C LEU A 318 -1.25 -7.36 -8.27
N VAL A 319 -2.48 -7.39 -8.76
CA VAL A 319 -3.40 -8.54 -8.60
C VAL A 319 -2.82 -9.79 -9.27
N LEU A 320 -2.29 -9.65 -10.50
CA LEU A 320 -1.73 -10.78 -11.24
C LEU A 320 -0.44 -11.32 -10.59
N VAL A 321 0.46 -10.44 -10.11
CA VAL A 321 1.71 -10.89 -9.45
C VAL A 321 1.42 -11.57 -8.12
N LEU A 322 0.44 -11.08 -7.35
CA LEU A 322 0.08 -11.68 -6.07
C LEU A 322 -0.53 -13.10 -6.22
N ALA A 323 -1.08 -13.42 -7.38
CA ALA A 323 -1.57 -14.76 -7.70
C ALA A 323 -0.45 -15.76 -8.05
N LEU A 324 0.76 -15.31 -8.42
CA LEU A 324 1.82 -16.18 -8.92
C LEU A 324 2.48 -17.10 -7.86
N PRO A 325 2.75 -16.68 -6.61
CA PRO A 325 3.41 -17.55 -5.64
C PRO A 325 2.72 -18.91 -5.44
N PRO A 326 1.39 -18.99 -5.20
CA PRO A 326 0.72 -20.27 -5.06
C PRO A 326 0.68 -21.12 -6.34
N LEU A 327 0.89 -20.49 -7.51
CA LEU A 327 0.88 -21.18 -8.82
C LEU A 327 2.27 -21.68 -9.25
N LEU A 328 3.34 -21.07 -8.73
CA LEU A 328 4.72 -21.33 -9.17
C LEU A 328 5.62 -21.91 -8.08
N ALA A 329 5.25 -21.82 -6.81
CA ALA A 329 5.99 -22.43 -5.71
C ALA A 329 5.35 -23.74 -5.25
N THR A 330 6.16 -24.63 -4.62
CA THR A 330 5.61 -25.82 -3.99
C THR A 330 4.74 -25.45 -2.79
N PRO A 331 3.71 -26.23 -2.44
CA PRO A 331 2.80 -25.89 -1.33
C PRO A 331 3.51 -25.54 -0.01
N ASP A 332 4.62 -26.22 0.28
CA ASP A 332 5.42 -25.99 1.49
C ASP A 332 6.25 -24.70 1.44
N ASP A 333 6.52 -24.17 0.25
CA ASP A 333 7.37 -22.99 0.05
C ASP A 333 6.59 -21.70 -0.26
N VAL A 334 5.30 -21.77 -0.53
CA VAL A 334 4.47 -20.59 -0.90
C VAL A 334 4.65 -19.44 0.09
N HIS A 335 4.59 -19.73 1.39
CA HIS A 335 4.71 -18.72 2.44
C HIS A 335 6.10 -18.05 2.44
N ARG A 336 7.17 -18.80 2.17
CA ARG A 336 8.56 -18.32 2.14
C ARG A 336 8.81 -17.45 0.90
N VAL A 337 8.31 -17.91 -0.26
CA VAL A 337 8.39 -17.16 -1.53
C VAL A 337 7.60 -15.86 -1.41
N THR A 338 6.40 -15.90 -0.86
CA THR A 338 5.56 -14.69 -0.67
C THR A 338 6.21 -13.70 0.29
N ALA A 339 6.76 -14.16 1.42
CA ALA A 339 7.44 -13.28 2.38
C ALA A 339 8.66 -12.59 1.75
N ALA A 340 9.51 -13.35 1.04
CA ALA A 340 10.66 -12.79 0.36
C ALA A 340 10.27 -11.83 -0.78
N MET A 341 9.22 -12.17 -1.53
CA MET A 341 8.66 -11.31 -2.57
C MET A 341 8.23 -9.95 -2.00
N PHE A 342 7.54 -9.92 -0.87
CA PHE A 342 7.17 -8.66 -0.21
C PHE A 342 8.37 -7.89 0.32
N THR A 343 9.38 -8.57 0.89
CA THR A 343 10.62 -7.91 1.35
C THR A 343 11.31 -7.20 0.20
N ILE A 344 11.53 -7.87 -0.94
CA ILE A 344 12.14 -7.26 -2.14
C ILE A 344 11.25 -6.11 -2.64
N SER A 345 9.95 -6.33 -2.71
CA SER A 345 9.01 -5.35 -3.24
C SER A 345 9.01 -4.05 -2.43
N TYR A 346 8.90 -4.13 -1.11
CA TYR A 346 8.91 -2.93 -0.28
C TYR A 346 10.30 -2.28 -0.23
N SER A 347 11.38 -3.04 -0.41
CA SER A 347 12.73 -2.47 -0.59
C SER A 347 12.79 -1.61 -1.87
N CYS A 348 12.19 -2.06 -2.98
CA CYS A 348 12.08 -1.24 -4.19
C CYS A 348 11.25 0.03 -3.94
N ALA A 349 10.14 -0.07 -3.18
CA ALA A 349 9.30 1.06 -2.82
C ALA A 349 9.98 2.08 -1.87
N VAL A 350 11.12 1.72 -1.29
CA VAL A 350 12.01 2.65 -0.55
C VAL A 350 13.07 3.25 -1.48
N VAL A 351 13.77 2.38 -2.21
CA VAL A 351 14.94 2.79 -3.02
C VAL A 351 14.53 3.70 -4.17
N VAL A 352 13.46 3.37 -4.88
CA VAL A 352 13.07 4.10 -6.09
C VAL A 352 12.67 5.55 -5.79
N PRO A 353 11.82 5.88 -4.76
CA PRO A 353 11.54 7.27 -4.43
C PRO A 353 12.77 8.07 -4.03
N VAL A 354 13.71 7.45 -3.28
CA VAL A 354 14.96 8.13 -2.89
C VAL A 354 15.82 8.44 -4.12
N VAL A 355 15.97 7.48 -5.04
CA VAL A 355 16.70 7.68 -6.31
C VAL A 355 16.00 8.73 -7.17
N SER A 356 14.68 8.74 -7.22
CA SER A 356 13.89 9.75 -7.95
C SER A 356 14.14 11.16 -7.42
N GLY A 357 14.11 11.31 -6.09
CA GLY A 357 14.42 12.59 -5.45
C GLY A 357 15.85 13.03 -5.70
N LEU A 358 16.81 12.11 -5.58
CA LEU A 358 18.22 12.39 -5.85
C LEU A 358 18.45 12.87 -7.30
N LEU A 359 17.81 12.23 -8.27
CA LEU A 359 17.90 12.65 -9.68
C LEU A 359 17.32 14.05 -9.89
N TRP A 360 16.22 14.38 -9.23
CA TRP A 360 15.66 15.73 -9.26
C TRP A 360 16.66 16.74 -8.65
N ASP A 361 17.15 16.49 -7.44
CA ASP A 361 18.06 17.41 -6.73
C ASP A 361 19.37 17.66 -7.50
N LEU A 362 19.96 16.59 -8.09
CA LEU A 362 21.21 16.71 -8.83
C LEU A 362 21.06 17.39 -10.19
N SER A 363 19.91 17.20 -10.85
CA SER A 363 19.68 17.74 -12.20
C SER A 363 19.01 19.12 -12.20
N GLY A 364 18.28 19.47 -11.14
CA GLY A 364 17.38 20.61 -11.10
C GLY A 364 16.15 20.47 -12.02
N ILE A 365 15.90 19.27 -12.58
CA ILE A 365 14.81 19.00 -13.51
C ILE A 365 13.75 18.14 -12.83
N PRO A 366 12.56 18.68 -12.48
CA PRO A 366 11.51 17.93 -11.78
C PRO A 366 11.06 16.65 -12.49
N ALA A 367 10.97 16.70 -13.83
CA ALA A 367 10.55 15.58 -14.65
C ALA A 367 11.46 14.34 -14.54
N LEU A 368 12.74 14.50 -14.16
CA LEU A 368 13.68 13.39 -14.00
C LEU A 368 13.35 12.51 -12.79
N ALA A 369 12.53 12.97 -11.84
CA ALA A 369 12.00 12.12 -10.78
C ALA A 369 11.17 10.94 -11.32
N PHE A 370 10.60 11.06 -12.51
CA PHE A 370 9.81 10.00 -13.15
C PHE A 370 10.63 8.99 -13.96
N LEU A 371 11.93 9.24 -14.20
CA LEU A 371 12.80 8.33 -14.93
C LEU A 371 12.93 6.94 -14.27
N PRO A 372 13.18 6.81 -12.95
CA PRO A 372 13.22 5.51 -12.29
C PRO A 372 11.88 4.76 -12.37
N ILE A 373 10.75 5.49 -12.39
CA ILE A 373 9.41 4.90 -12.55
C ILE A 373 9.27 4.31 -13.97
N ALA A 374 9.70 5.03 -15.00
CA ALA A 374 9.70 4.54 -16.38
C ALA A 374 10.57 3.29 -16.53
N LEU A 375 11.76 3.28 -15.91
CA LEU A 375 12.64 2.10 -15.89
C LEU A 375 11.98 0.90 -15.21
N CYS A 376 11.21 1.10 -14.13
CA CYS A 376 10.42 0.03 -13.51
C CYS A 376 9.43 -0.61 -14.49
N GLY A 377 8.75 0.18 -15.32
CA GLY A 377 7.85 -0.33 -16.36
C GLY A 377 8.60 -1.20 -17.41
N ILE A 378 9.79 -0.77 -17.81
CA ILE A 378 10.65 -1.53 -18.74
C ILE A 378 11.14 -2.83 -18.08
N ILE A 379 11.62 -2.76 -16.84
CA ILE A 379 12.09 -3.93 -16.07
C ILE A 379 10.96 -4.97 -15.96
N LEU A 380 9.75 -4.52 -15.66
CA LEU A 380 8.59 -5.41 -15.61
C LEU A 380 8.35 -6.11 -16.96
N ALA A 381 8.38 -5.36 -18.07
CA ALA A 381 8.17 -5.91 -19.41
C ALA A 381 9.26 -6.93 -19.77
N VAL A 382 10.50 -6.71 -19.35
CA VAL A 382 11.64 -7.64 -19.57
C VAL A 382 11.53 -8.89 -18.70
N LEU A 383 11.07 -8.76 -17.45
CA LEU A 383 10.93 -9.89 -16.52
C LEU A 383 9.71 -10.79 -16.83
N ALA A 384 8.66 -10.22 -17.43
CA ALA A 384 7.40 -10.91 -17.67
C ALA A 384 7.54 -12.20 -18.53
N PRO A 385 8.32 -12.27 -19.63
CA PRO A 385 8.49 -13.49 -20.40
C PRO A 385 9.05 -14.68 -19.63
N ALA A 386 9.79 -14.42 -18.55
CA ALA A 386 10.36 -15.49 -17.72
C ALA A 386 9.28 -16.35 -17.02
N ILE A 387 8.04 -15.85 -16.88
CA ILE A 387 6.89 -16.64 -16.36
C ILE A 387 6.62 -17.84 -17.27
N ASN A 388 6.72 -17.65 -18.59
CA ASN A 388 6.47 -18.73 -19.54
C ASN A 388 7.53 -19.86 -19.46
N HIS A 389 8.78 -19.52 -19.08
CA HIS A 389 9.86 -20.51 -18.96
C HIS A 389 9.69 -21.37 -17.70
N VAL A 390 9.24 -20.81 -16.58
CA VAL A 390 8.98 -21.58 -15.35
C VAL A 390 7.87 -22.60 -15.58
N ARG A 391 6.83 -22.23 -16.31
CA ARG A 391 5.72 -23.15 -16.68
C ARG A 391 6.20 -24.32 -17.52
N ARG A 392 7.12 -24.11 -18.48
CA ARG A 392 7.66 -25.18 -19.33
C ARG A 392 8.59 -26.14 -18.61
N ALA A 393 9.17 -25.72 -17.49
CA ALA A 393 10.06 -26.56 -16.69
C ALA A 393 9.30 -27.43 -15.67
N GLN A 394 8.02 -27.18 -15.45
CA GLN A 394 7.15 -27.92 -14.50
C GLN A 394 6.14 -28.85 -15.21
N GLY A 395 5.98 -28.78 -16.52
CA GLY A 395 5.15 -29.65 -17.34
C GLY A 395 6.01 -30.50 -18.29
#